data_425e01c076fdf95a49cbc69372a59b5d
#
_entry.id   425e01c076fdf95a49cbc69372a59b5d
#
_cell.length_a   1.000
_cell.length_b   1.000
_cell.length_c   1.000
_cell.angle_alpha   90.00
_cell.angle_beta   90.00
_cell.angle_gamma   90.00
#
_symmetry.space_group_name_H-M   'P 1'
#
loop_
_entity.id
_entity.type
_entity.pdbx_description
1 polymer ?
#
loop_
_entity_poly.entity_id
_entity_poly.type
_entity_poly.pdbx_seq_one_letter_code
_entity_poly.pdbx_strand_id
1 'polypeptide(L)'
;ENILDGIKINLDDTDYIVGNLALVEGYSPHKSINAAPTDEEYKLLSEASLLLTQPKGEEEIYLTTGFPFATYILYRDKAMEVLQGRHIINYDASTFGGPNTTKREVNVGKVEIIPEIMGCTTAIREGNLQEKENFFIVSLGYGTCEAVVSTRAGLINRSAVSTHGIRHAVNLLANELSKNFYLNLKTEHQIDVAFQKGNITVNRVKHNILDIREKVLKMYYNEIVAPNLRKAFIDDDFNKCTKMYLVGGGALYPELVDCFKEEFGDIVSVNVYPEPEKCASQGYCLNSKIKSSVARSNIPHNIEAEEIKIFRNPQLAVGIDIGNANTCVT
;
A
#
# COMPACT_ATOMS: atom_id res chain seq x y z
N GLU A 1 -11.40 1.84 -22.36
CA GLU A 1 -11.27 1.02 -21.15
C GLU A 1 -9.88 1.18 -20.56
N ASN A 2 -9.77 1.29 -19.25
CA ASN A 2 -8.53 1.61 -18.57
C ASN A 2 -7.82 0.30 -18.21
N ILE A 3 -6.53 0.15 -18.55
CA ILE A 3 -5.69 -1.00 -18.17
C ILE A 3 -5.73 -1.26 -16.66
N LEU A 4 -5.97 -0.22 -15.85
CA LEU A 4 -6.08 -0.31 -14.40
C LEU A 4 -7.32 -1.07 -13.94
N ASP A 5 -8.31 -1.30 -14.80
CA ASP A 5 -9.50 -2.09 -14.45
C ASP A 5 -9.18 -3.59 -14.36
N GLY A 6 -8.16 -4.05 -15.03
CA GLY A 6 -7.67 -5.41 -14.90
C GLY A 6 -6.90 -5.90 -16.12
N ILE A 7 -6.12 -6.93 -15.91
CA ILE A 7 -5.33 -7.60 -16.95
C ILE A 7 -5.34 -9.10 -16.74
N LYS A 8 -5.35 -9.85 -17.85
CA LYS A 8 -5.16 -11.30 -17.83
C LYS A 8 -3.68 -11.61 -17.96
N ILE A 9 -3.15 -12.35 -16.99
CA ILE A 9 -1.74 -12.78 -16.92
C ILE A 9 -1.73 -14.32 -16.91
N ASN A 10 -0.79 -14.91 -17.65
CA ASN A 10 -0.51 -16.32 -17.57
C ASN A 10 0.71 -16.55 -16.65
N LEU A 11 0.50 -17.29 -15.58
CA LEU A 11 1.51 -17.68 -14.63
C LEU A 11 1.53 -19.21 -14.53
N ASP A 12 2.68 -19.82 -14.83
CA ASP A 12 2.88 -21.27 -14.74
C ASP A 12 1.75 -22.07 -15.47
N ASP A 13 1.45 -21.67 -16.72
CA ASP A 13 0.40 -22.23 -17.61
C ASP A 13 -1.05 -22.04 -17.11
N THR A 14 -1.26 -21.27 -16.07
CA THR A 14 -2.59 -20.92 -15.55
C THR A 14 -2.91 -19.46 -15.86
N ASP A 15 -4.13 -19.21 -16.33
CA ASP A 15 -4.62 -17.87 -16.64
C ASP A 15 -5.29 -17.24 -15.41
N TYR A 16 -4.84 -16.05 -15.03
CA TYR A 16 -5.37 -15.24 -13.94
C TYR A 16 -5.87 -13.89 -14.44
N ILE A 17 -6.92 -13.39 -13.82
CA ILE A 17 -7.38 -12.02 -14.01
C ILE A 17 -6.97 -11.22 -12.76
N VAL A 18 -6.24 -10.12 -12.96
CA VAL A 18 -5.74 -9.25 -11.89
C VAL A 18 -6.41 -7.88 -12.00
N GLY A 19 -6.68 -7.24 -10.86
CA GLY A 19 -7.32 -5.93 -10.77
C GLY A 19 -8.83 -5.99 -10.53
N ASN A 20 -9.53 -4.87 -10.70
CA ASN A 20 -10.97 -4.78 -10.47
C ASN A 20 -11.78 -5.74 -11.35
N LEU A 21 -11.27 -6.02 -12.55
CA LEU A 21 -11.89 -6.98 -13.47
C LEU A 21 -12.02 -8.38 -12.84
N ALA A 22 -11.05 -8.79 -12.02
CA ALA A 22 -11.10 -10.06 -11.31
C ALA A 22 -12.30 -10.18 -10.36
N LEU A 23 -12.75 -9.07 -9.79
CA LEU A 23 -13.87 -9.03 -8.86
C LEU A 23 -15.23 -9.13 -9.57
N VAL A 24 -15.29 -8.81 -10.86
CA VAL A 24 -16.50 -8.82 -11.69
C VAL A 24 -16.56 -10.08 -12.56
N GLU A 25 -15.47 -10.44 -13.21
CA GLU A 25 -15.37 -11.50 -14.21
C GLU A 25 -14.62 -12.75 -13.71
N GLY A 26 -13.95 -12.67 -12.56
CA GLY A 26 -13.18 -13.80 -12.02
C GLY A 26 -14.08 -14.94 -11.56
N TYR A 27 -13.63 -16.18 -11.78
CA TYR A 27 -14.36 -17.38 -11.37
C TYR A 27 -14.46 -17.54 -9.86
N SER A 28 -13.40 -17.16 -9.13
CA SER A 28 -13.34 -17.19 -7.65
C SER A 28 -12.63 -15.93 -7.15
N PRO A 29 -13.29 -14.76 -7.26
CA PRO A 29 -12.64 -13.50 -6.90
C PRO A 29 -12.36 -13.42 -5.40
N HIS A 30 -11.13 -13.09 -5.04
CA HIS A 30 -10.75 -12.81 -3.67
C HIS A 30 -9.72 -11.69 -3.62
N LYS A 31 -9.59 -11.06 -2.45
CA LYS A 31 -8.50 -10.15 -2.14
C LYS A 31 -7.53 -10.88 -1.21
N SER A 32 -6.27 -10.88 -1.55
CA SER A 32 -5.24 -11.39 -0.64
C SER A 32 -5.17 -10.49 0.59
N ILE A 33 -5.18 -11.09 1.77
CA ILE A 33 -5.25 -10.34 3.03
C ILE A 33 -3.89 -10.23 3.68
N ASN A 34 -2.98 -11.14 3.35
CA ASN A 34 -1.60 -11.16 3.86
C ASN A 34 -0.73 -11.89 2.83
N ALA A 35 -0.65 -11.38 1.60
CA ALA A 35 0.19 -11.99 0.58
C ALA A 35 1.64 -12.01 1.07
N ALA A 36 2.09 -13.18 1.52
CA ALA A 36 3.49 -13.41 1.80
C ALA A 36 4.26 -13.54 0.47
N PRO A 37 5.54 -13.19 0.41
CA PRO A 37 6.34 -13.33 -0.81
C PRO A 37 6.44 -14.77 -1.34
N THR A 38 6.04 -15.76 -0.54
CA THR A 38 5.92 -17.17 -0.93
C THR A 38 4.61 -17.51 -1.63
N ASP A 39 3.63 -16.61 -1.55
CA ASP A 39 2.29 -16.87 -2.06
C ASP A 39 2.20 -16.54 -3.56
N GLU A 40 1.40 -17.30 -4.28
CA GLU A 40 1.17 -17.11 -5.72
C GLU A 40 0.57 -15.73 -6.01
N GLU A 41 -0.33 -15.25 -5.15
CA GLU A 41 -0.93 -13.92 -5.27
C GLU A 41 0.10 -12.81 -5.21
N TYR A 42 1.11 -12.93 -4.34
CA TYR A 42 2.19 -11.93 -4.27
C TYR A 42 2.97 -11.87 -5.58
N LYS A 43 3.34 -13.03 -6.13
CA LYS A 43 4.04 -13.13 -7.41
C LYS A 43 3.19 -12.54 -8.54
N LEU A 44 1.91 -12.90 -8.60
CA LEU A 44 0.95 -12.43 -9.61
C LEU A 44 0.77 -10.90 -9.57
N LEU A 45 0.58 -10.33 -8.38
CA LEU A 45 0.46 -8.88 -8.19
C LEU A 45 1.76 -8.16 -8.51
N SER A 46 2.91 -8.77 -8.19
CA SER A 46 4.24 -8.24 -8.55
C SER A 46 4.41 -8.17 -10.07
N GLU A 47 4.11 -9.24 -10.80
CA GLU A 47 4.20 -9.29 -12.25
C GLU A 47 3.24 -8.29 -12.92
N ALA A 48 1.99 -8.20 -12.44
CA ALA A 48 1.04 -7.19 -12.90
C ALA A 48 1.57 -5.77 -12.69
N SER A 49 2.17 -5.50 -11.54
CA SER A 49 2.76 -4.20 -11.21
C SER A 49 3.95 -3.87 -12.11
N LEU A 50 4.82 -4.85 -12.37
CA LEU A 50 5.97 -4.67 -13.27
C LEU A 50 5.55 -4.40 -14.71
N LEU A 51 4.43 -4.95 -15.19
CA LEU A 51 3.89 -4.61 -16.51
C LEU A 51 3.51 -3.13 -16.62
N LEU A 52 3.07 -2.49 -15.53
CA LEU A 52 2.68 -1.09 -15.52
C LEU A 52 3.88 -0.13 -15.55
N THR A 53 5.07 -0.58 -15.18
CA THR A 53 6.26 0.30 -15.09
C THR A 53 6.79 0.76 -16.44
N GLN A 54 6.63 -0.03 -17.49
CA GLN A 54 7.00 0.28 -18.88
C GLN A 54 8.42 0.84 -19.07
N PRO A 55 9.49 0.14 -18.66
CA PRO A 55 10.85 0.57 -18.89
C PRO A 55 11.12 0.73 -20.40
N LYS A 56 11.97 1.71 -20.76
CA LYS A 56 12.31 2.01 -22.15
C LYS A 56 13.62 1.34 -22.52
N GLY A 57 13.61 0.54 -23.59
CA GLY A 57 14.81 -0.11 -24.10
C GLY A 57 15.47 -1.04 -23.08
N GLU A 58 16.73 -0.79 -22.76
CA GLU A 58 17.53 -1.56 -21.80
C GLU A 58 17.50 -0.99 -20.38
N GLU A 59 16.53 -0.13 -20.05
CA GLU A 59 16.41 0.41 -18.69
C GLU A 59 16.16 -0.72 -17.69
N GLU A 60 16.97 -0.72 -16.62
CA GLU A 60 16.74 -1.57 -15.46
C GLU A 60 15.90 -0.85 -14.43
N ILE A 61 15.05 -1.58 -13.74
CA ILE A 61 14.24 -1.03 -12.66
C ILE A 61 15.06 -1.04 -11.36
N TYR A 62 15.11 0.12 -10.69
CA TYR A 62 15.44 0.21 -9.28
C TYR A 62 14.12 0.24 -8.51
N LEU A 63 13.80 -0.86 -7.85
CA LEU A 63 12.51 -1.07 -7.19
C LEU A 63 12.64 -0.90 -5.67
N THR A 64 11.76 -0.11 -5.09
CA THR A 64 11.49 -0.15 -3.65
C THR A 64 10.06 -0.63 -3.42
N THR A 65 9.88 -1.51 -2.45
CA THR A 65 8.59 -1.93 -1.91
C THR A 65 8.71 -2.13 -0.40
N GLY A 66 7.62 -2.48 0.26
CA GLY A 66 7.65 -2.63 1.72
C GLY A 66 6.61 -3.57 2.28
N PHE A 67 6.75 -3.81 3.56
CA PHE A 67 5.81 -4.59 4.36
C PHE A 67 5.51 -3.85 5.66
N PRO A 68 4.36 -4.15 6.30
CA PRO A 68 4.10 -3.68 7.64
C PRO A 68 5.28 -3.98 8.58
N PHE A 69 5.52 -3.08 9.52
CA PHE A 69 6.67 -3.16 10.44
C PHE A 69 6.76 -4.52 11.15
N ALA A 70 5.59 -5.10 11.49
CA ALA A 70 5.53 -6.40 12.17
C ALA A 70 6.01 -7.58 11.30
N THR A 71 5.89 -7.50 9.98
CA THR A 71 6.23 -8.61 9.05
C THR A 71 7.46 -8.32 8.19
N TYR A 72 7.95 -7.09 8.19
CA TYR A 72 9.08 -6.65 7.38
C TYR A 72 10.30 -7.56 7.51
N ILE A 73 10.75 -7.86 8.74
CA ILE A 73 11.95 -8.69 8.95
C ILE A 73 11.76 -10.12 8.42
N LEU A 74 10.52 -10.63 8.54
CA LEU A 74 10.18 -11.98 8.08
C LEU A 74 10.19 -12.10 6.55
N TYR A 75 9.73 -11.05 5.85
CA TYR A 75 9.41 -11.12 4.43
C TYR A 75 10.47 -10.51 3.52
N ARG A 76 11.32 -9.59 4.02
CA ARG A 76 12.22 -8.79 3.18
C ARG A 76 13.13 -9.63 2.27
N ASP A 77 13.78 -10.66 2.83
CA ASP A 77 14.79 -11.42 2.09
C ASP A 77 14.13 -12.27 0.99
N LYS A 78 12.95 -12.85 1.28
CA LYS A 78 12.19 -13.62 0.30
C LYS A 78 11.56 -12.72 -0.77
N ALA A 79 11.06 -11.55 -0.40
CA ALA A 79 10.56 -10.57 -1.36
C ALA A 79 11.65 -10.07 -2.31
N MET A 80 12.85 -9.84 -1.79
CA MET A 80 14.02 -9.47 -2.60
C MET A 80 14.37 -10.56 -3.62
N GLU A 81 14.37 -11.84 -3.18
CA GLU A 81 14.60 -12.99 -4.07
C GLU A 81 13.55 -13.10 -5.18
N VAL A 82 12.27 -12.86 -4.85
CA VAL A 82 11.16 -12.96 -5.82
C VAL A 82 11.17 -11.83 -6.83
N LEU A 83 11.53 -10.60 -6.40
CA LEU A 83 11.40 -9.40 -7.21
C LEU A 83 12.64 -9.06 -8.01
N GLN A 84 13.84 -9.46 -7.56
CA GLN A 84 15.09 -9.10 -8.24
C GLN A 84 15.38 -10.03 -9.41
N GLY A 85 15.80 -9.46 -10.53
CA GLY A 85 16.22 -10.19 -11.72
C GLY A 85 15.33 -9.96 -12.93
N ARG A 86 15.39 -10.91 -13.85
CA ARG A 86 14.68 -10.87 -15.13
C ARG A 86 13.32 -11.53 -15.02
N HIS A 87 12.26 -10.76 -15.30
CA HIS A 87 10.88 -11.23 -15.33
C HIS A 87 10.40 -11.36 -16.77
N ILE A 88 9.82 -12.50 -17.10
CA ILE A 88 9.22 -12.77 -18.40
C ILE A 88 7.73 -12.96 -18.17
N ILE A 89 6.94 -11.94 -18.48
CA ILE A 89 5.52 -11.89 -18.14
C ILE A 89 4.71 -12.14 -19.40
N ASN A 90 3.89 -13.19 -19.38
CA ASN A 90 2.96 -13.50 -20.44
C ASN A 90 1.58 -12.91 -20.08
N TYR A 91 0.98 -12.15 -20.98
CA TYR A 91 -0.28 -11.47 -20.73
C TYR A 91 -1.13 -11.32 -21.97
N ASP A 92 -2.42 -11.10 -21.80
CA ASP A 92 -3.36 -10.85 -22.89
C ASP A 92 -3.44 -9.34 -23.18
N ALA A 93 -2.99 -8.96 -24.36
CA ALA A 93 -3.04 -7.58 -24.83
C ALA A 93 -4.24 -7.31 -25.77
N SER A 94 -5.16 -8.26 -25.95
CA SER A 94 -6.29 -8.13 -26.89
C SER A 94 -7.21 -6.96 -26.57
N THR A 95 -7.38 -6.64 -25.29
CA THR A 95 -8.16 -5.49 -24.80
C THR A 95 -7.56 -4.13 -25.28
N PHE A 96 -6.28 -4.13 -25.67
CA PHE A 96 -5.57 -2.95 -26.18
C PHE A 96 -5.31 -3.01 -27.69
N GLY A 97 -6.03 -3.90 -28.41
CA GLY A 97 -5.83 -4.11 -29.82
C GLY A 97 -4.58 -4.91 -30.20
N GLY A 98 -3.94 -5.54 -29.23
CA GLY A 98 -2.81 -6.45 -29.41
C GLY A 98 -3.23 -7.91 -29.56
N PRO A 99 -2.27 -8.85 -29.61
CA PRO A 99 -2.55 -10.29 -29.67
C PRO A 99 -3.04 -10.80 -28.30
N ASN A 100 -3.78 -11.94 -28.35
CA ASN A 100 -4.32 -12.60 -27.13
C ASN A 100 -3.23 -13.12 -26.19
N THR A 101 -2.00 -13.26 -26.68
CA THR A 101 -0.86 -13.62 -25.86
C THR A 101 0.32 -12.76 -26.28
N THR A 102 0.83 -11.97 -25.35
CA THR A 102 1.99 -11.13 -25.52
C THR A 102 2.98 -11.43 -24.41
N LYS A 103 4.25 -11.37 -24.76
CA LYS A 103 5.35 -11.55 -23.80
C LYS A 103 6.07 -10.24 -23.60
N ARG A 104 6.24 -9.88 -22.34
CA ARG A 104 7.06 -8.73 -21.95
C ARG A 104 8.18 -9.15 -21.02
N GLU A 105 9.35 -8.63 -21.31
CA GLU A 105 10.51 -8.78 -20.46
C GLU A 105 10.73 -7.49 -19.66
N VAL A 106 10.93 -7.65 -18.34
CA VAL A 106 11.24 -6.56 -17.42
C VAL A 106 12.43 -6.98 -16.57
N ASN A 107 13.47 -6.14 -16.51
CA ASN A 107 14.64 -6.41 -15.69
C ASN A 107 14.66 -5.54 -14.44
N VAL A 108 14.57 -6.15 -13.26
CA VAL A 108 14.69 -5.48 -11.96
C VAL A 108 16.14 -5.63 -11.47
N GLY A 109 16.95 -4.63 -11.75
CA GLY A 109 18.40 -4.65 -11.44
C GLY A 109 18.66 -4.57 -9.94
N LYS A 110 17.87 -3.80 -9.20
CA LYS A 110 17.99 -3.66 -7.75
C LYS A 110 16.63 -3.60 -7.07
N VAL A 111 16.53 -4.30 -5.94
CA VAL A 111 15.35 -4.28 -5.06
C VAL A 111 15.76 -3.78 -3.69
N GLU A 112 14.97 -2.89 -3.12
CA GLU A 112 15.06 -2.46 -1.72
C GLU A 112 13.72 -2.70 -1.03
N ILE A 113 13.78 -3.37 0.11
CA ILE A 113 12.60 -3.65 0.94
C ILE A 113 12.71 -2.83 2.21
N ILE A 114 11.72 -2.00 2.49
CA ILE A 114 11.67 -1.15 3.70
C ILE A 114 10.35 -1.35 4.46
N PRO A 115 10.29 -1.00 5.76
CA PRO A 115 9.00 -0.93 6.45
C PRO A 115 8.04 0.06 5.76
N GLU A 116 6.76 -0.30 5.64
CA GLU A 116 5.74 0.53 4.96
C GLU A 116 5.69 1.95 5.53
N ILE A 117 5.70 2.07 6.85
CA ILE A 117 5.67 3.37 7.52
C ILE A 117 6.89 4.25 7.21
N MET A 118 8.04 3.66 6.87
CA MET A 118 9.22 4.40 6.38
C MET A 118 8.98 4.96 4.98
N GLY A 119 8.32 4.21 4.09
CA GLY A 119 7.89 4.71 2.79
C GLY A 119 6.99 5.93 2.95
N CYS A 120 5.94 5.80 3.75
CA CYS A 120 5.04 6.93 4.05
C CYS A 120 5.77 8.14 4.64
N THR A 121 6.72 7.92 5.56
CA THR A 121 7.54 8.99 6.12
C THR A 121 8.40 9.67 5.06
N THR A 122 8.98 8.90 4.14
CA THR A 122 9.77 9.43 3.02
C THR A 122 8.90 10.30 2.11
N ALA A 123 7.67 9.89 1.81
CA ALA A 123 6.74 10.69 1.02
C ALA A 123 6.41 12.04 1.67
N ILE A 124 6.23 12.08 2.99
CA ILE A 124 5.95 13.31 3.74
C ILE A 124 7.19 14.22 3.78
N ARG A 125 8.38 13.65 4.00
CA ARG A 125 9.63 14.43 4.16
C ARG A 125 10.22 14.90 2.85
N GLU A 126 10.29 14.02 1.86
CA GLU A 126 11.02 14.25 0.61
C GLU A 126 10.08 14.48 -0.60
N GLY A 127 8.76 14.28 -0.40
CA GLY A 127 7.76 14.54 -1.42
C GLY A 127 7.29 16.00 -1.44
N ASN A 128 6.07 16.22 -1.88
CA ASN A 128 5.50 17.55 -2.09
C ASN A 128 5.36 18.37 -0.79
N LEU A 129 5.18 17.71 0.37
CA LEU A 129 5.02 18.41 1.65
C LEU A 129 6.34 18.93 2.21
N GLN A 130 7.45 18.26 1.94
CA GLN A 130 8.80 18.61 2.42
C GLN A 130 8.85 18.92 3.92
N GLU A 131 8.14 18.12 4.73
CA GLU A 131 8.00 18.35 6.16
C GLU A 131 9.35 18.21 6.89
N LYS A 132 9.80 19.27 7.55
CA LYS A 132 11.10 19.31 8.22
C LYS A 132 10.99 19.16 9.75
N GLU A 133 9.81 19.43 10.30
CA GLU A 133 9.59 19.31 11.75
C GLU A 133 9.34 17.85 12.16
N ASN A 134 9.26 17.60 13.46
CA ASN A 134 8.83 16.34 14.00
C ASN A 134 7.32 16.19 13.86
N PHE A 135 6.83 14.98 13.57
CA PHE A 135 5.41 14.72 13.43
C PHE A 135 5.06 13.28 13.82
N PHE A 136 3.79 13.09 14.17
CA PHE A 136 3.18 11.77 14.26
C PHE A 136 2.73 11.33 12.86
N ILE A 137 2.93 10.07 12.52
CA ILE A 137 2.35 9.46 11.33
C ILE A 137 1.52 8.25 11.73
N VAL A 138 0.32 8.14 11.16
CA VAL A 138 -0.59 7.01 11.35
C VAL A 138 -1.00 6.50 9.97
N SER A 139 -0.56 5.30 9.62
CA SER A 139 -0.96 4.59 8.40
C SER A 139 -2.19 3.73 8.69
N LEU A 140 -3.31 4.07 8.08
CA LEU A 140 -4.60 3.40 8.21
C LEU A 140 -4.80 2.47 7.00
N GLY A 141 -4.04 1.37 6.96
CA GLY A 141 -4.14 0.34 5.93
C GLY A 141 -5.37 -0.55 6.11
N TYR A 142 -5.66 -1.40 5.12
CA TYR A 142 -6.76 -2.36 5.20
C TYR A 142 -6.45 -3.48 6.21
N GLY A 143 -5.29 -4.10 6.11
CA GLY A 143 -4.87 -5.20 6.98
C GLY A 143 -4.28 -4.73 8.30
N THR A 144 -3.50 -3.65 8.28
CA THR A 144 -2.76 -3.12 9.44
C THR A 144 -2.99 -1.62 9.61
N CYS A 145 -3.02 -1.19 10.87
CA CYS A 145 -2.86 0.20 11.26
C CYS A 145 -1.49 0.34 11.94
N GLU A 146 -0.65 1.20 11.40
CA GLU A 146 0.69 1.46 11.93
C GLU A 146 0.83 2.93 12.33
N ALA A 147 1.58 3.19 13.38
CA ALA A 147 1.87 4.55 13.80
C ALA A 147 3.28 4.66 14.38
N VAL A 148 3.89 5.84 14.23
CA VAL A 148 5.22 6.14 14.79
C VAL A 148 5.44 7.64 14.86
N VAL A 149 6.36 8.06 15.72
CA VAL A 149 6.89 9.42 15.74
C VAL A 149 8.07 9.51 14.79
N SER A 150 8.02 10.46 13.85
CA SER A 150 9.10 10.82 12.94
C SER A 150 9.81 12.06 13.40
N THR A 151 11.13 11.97 13.56
CA THR A 151 12.02 13.10 13.88
C THR A 151 12.99 13.37 12.72
N ARG A 152 13.73 14.48 12.81
CA ARG A 152 14.80 14.78 11.85
C ARG A 152 15.91 13.72 11.84
N ALA A 153 16.12 13.01 12.97
CA ALA A 153 17.11 11.95 13.10
C ALA A 153 16.61 10.56 12.68
N GLY A 154 15.31 10.42 12.39
CA GLY A 154 14.68 9.15 12.01
C GLY A 154 13.45 8.84 12.85
N LEU A 155 12.98 7.61 12.76
CA LEU A 155 11.80 7.12 13.48
C LEU A 155 12.14 6.76 14.94
N ILE A 156 11.24 7.06 15.86
CA ILE A 156 11.37 6.69 17.27
C ILE A 156 10.78 5.30 17.49
N ASN A 157 11.60 4.26 17.51
CA ASN A 157 11.18 2.86 17.59
C ASN A 157 10.25 2.54 18.77
N ARG A 158 10.41 3.18 19.94
CA ARG A 158 9.54 2.95 21.11
C ARG A 158 8.09 3.38 20.86
N SER A 159 7.87 4.32 19.96
CA SER A 159 6.54 4.83 19.58
C SER A 159 5.89 4.03 18.44
N ALA A 160 6.59 3.01 17.92
CA ALA A 160 6.07 2.20 16.82
C ALA A 160 4.89 1.35 17.29
N VAL A 161 3.80 1.45 16.58
CA VAL A 161 2.57 0.67 16.76
C VAL A 161 2.29 -0.10 15.49
N SER A 162 1.85 -1.36 15.63
CA SER A 162 1.24 -2.13 14.55
C SER A 162 0.04 -2.87 15.14
N THR A 163 -1.14 -2.65 14.58
CA THR A 163 -2.40 -3.24 15.05
C THR A 163 -3.34 -3.49 13.87
N HIS A 164 -4.57 -3.97 14.15
CA HIS A 164 -5.55 -4.29 13.12
C HIS A 164 -5.96 -3.05 12.30
N GLY A 165 -6.02 -3.21 10.98
CA GLY A 165 -6.45 -2.17 10.04
C GLY A 165 -7.97 -2.09 9.85
N ILE A 166 -8.39 -1.38 8.81
CA ILE A 166 -9.82 -1.10 8.48
C ILE A 166 -10.65 -2.37 8.31
N ARG A 167 -10.05 -3.49 7.90
CA ARG A 167 -10.73 -4.79 7.83
C ARG A 167 -11.50 -5.14 9.11
N HIS A 168 -10.98 -4.72 10.27
CA HIS A 168 -11.68 -4.90 11.53
C HIS A 168 -13.03 -4.18 11.54
N ALA A 169 -13.10 -2.93 11.08
CA ALA A 169 -14.34 -2.18 10.96
C ALA A 169 -15.28 -2.79 9.90
N VAL A 170 -14.75 -3.30 8.80
CA VAL A 170 -15.52 -4.03 7.78
C VAL A 170 -16.18 -5.28 8.37
N ASN A 171 -15.47 -6.02 9.21
CA ASN A 171 -16.03 -7.18 9.92
C ASN A 171 -17.11 -6.78 10.94
N LEU A 172 -16.92 -5.67 11.65
CA LEU A 172 -17.96 -5.12 12.53
C LEU A 172 -19.20 -4.73 11.71
N LEU A 173 -19.02 -4.11 10.53
CA LEU A 173 -20.13 -3.80 9.62
C LEU A 173 -20.88 -5.06 9.20
N ALA A 174 -20.19 -6.15 8.84
CA ALA A 174 -20.81 -7.42 8.49
C ALA A 174 -21.75 -7.91 9.58
N ASN A 175 -21.31 -7.85 10.84
CA ASN A 175 -22.10 -8.25 11.98
C ASN A 175 -23.34 -7.36 12.17
N GLU A 176 -23.19 -6.05 12.04
CA GLU A 176 -24.33 -5.10 12.15
C GLU A 176 -25.33 -5.27 11.00
N LEU A 177 -24.86 -5.47 9.76
CA LEU A 177 -25.72 -5.72 8.61
C LEU A 177 -26.49 -7.03 8.76
N SER A 178 -25.85 -8.08 9.28
CA SER A 178 -26.51 -9.35 9.55
C SER A 178 -27.65 -9.21 10.57
N LYS A 179 -27.47 -8.38 11.60
CA LYS A 179 -28.51 -8.10 12.58
C LYS A 179 -29.68 -7.28 12.01
N ASN A 180 -29.37 -6.25 11.21
CA ASN A 180 -30.35 -5.28 10.74
C ASN A 180 -31.15 -5.76 9.52
N PHE A 181 -30.54 -6.57 8.66
CA PHE A 181 -31.10 -6.96 7.37
C PHE A 181 -31.24 -8.48 7.22
N TYR A 182 -30.86 -9.29 8.21
CA TYR A 182 -30.82 -10.76 8.14
C TYR A 182 -30.03 -11.27 6.93
N LEU A 183 -28.94 -10.54 6.55
CA LEU A 183 -28.18 -10.83 5.36
C LEU A 183 -27.07 -11.84 5.66
N ASN A 184 -27.10 -12.95 4.95
CA ASN A 184 -25.93 -13.80 4.74
C ASN A 184 -25.11 -13.20 3.58
N LEU A 185 -24.31 -12.17 3.86
CA LEU A 185 -23.38 -11.63 2.86
C LEU A 185 -22.27 -12.67 2.62
N LYS A 186 -22.22 -13.16 1.41
CA LYS A 186 -21.44 -14.34 1.06
C LYS A 186 -19.91 -14.09 1.00
N THR A 187 -19.48 -12.85 0.78
CA THR A 187 -18.05 -12.54 0.60
C THR A 187 -17.65 -11.25 1.33
N GLU A 188 -16.46 -11.24 1.91
CA GLU A 188 -15.84 -10.06 2.51
C GLU A 188 -15.76 -8.90 1.51
N HIS A 189 -15.53 -9.20 0.24
CA HIS A 189 -15.48 -8.20 -0.82
C HIS A 189 -16.81 -7.43 -0.97
N GLN A 190 -17.97 -8.09 -0.91
CA GLN A 190 -19.26 -7.42 -1.02
C GLN A 190 -19.50 -6.45 0.13
N ILE A 191 -19.04 -6.82 1.32
CA ILE A 191 -19.12 -5.97 2.51
C ILE A 191 -18.16 -4.79 2.39
N ASP A 192 -16.94 -5.02 1.94
CA ASP A 192 -15.94 -3.97 1.70
C ASP A 192 -16.43 -2.94 0.68
N VAL A 193 -17.02 -3.39 -0.43
CA VAL A 193 -17.65 -2.49 -1.42
C VAL A 193 -18.81 -1.68 -0.82
N ALA A 194 -19.65 -2.32 0.01
CA ALA A 194 -20.72 -1.62 0.69
C ALA A 194 -20.19 -0.61 1.70
N PHE A 195 -19.14 -0.97 2.43
CA PHE A 195 -18.44 -0.10 3.38
C PHE A 195 -17.89 1.15 2.67
N GLN A 196 -17.18 0.97 1.56
CA GLN A 196 -16.62 2.08 0.78
C GLN A 196 -17.73 2.98 0.21
N LYS A 197 -18.77 2.39 -0.39
CA LYS A 197 -19.88 3.14 -1.02
C LYS A 197 -20.86 3.78 -0.02
N GLY A 198 -20.86 3.34 1.23
CA GLY A 198 -21.83 3.78 2.24
C GLY A 198 -23.29 3.34 1.95
N ASN A 199 -23.47 2.35 1.09
CA ASN A 199 -24.79 1.80 0.77
C ASN A 199 -24.71 0.33 0.37
N ILE A 200 -25.83 -0.38 0.53
CA ILE A 200 -25.98 -1.78 0.15
C ILE A 200 -27.31 -2.00 -0.58
N THR A 201 -27.32 -2.90 -1.57
CA THR A 201 -28.57 -3.27 -2.25
C THR A 201 -29.05 -4.63 -1.73
N VAL A 202 -30.26 -4.64 -1.14
CA VAL A 202 -30.93 -5.82 -0.61
C VAL A 202 -32.28 -5.97 -1.30
N ASN A 203 -32.56 -7.13 -1.86
CA ASN A 203 -33.84 -7.39 -2.56
C ASN A 203 -34.19 -6.30 -3.59
N ARG A 204 -33.20 -5.81 -4.35
CA ARG A 204 -33.31 -4.72 -5.34
C ARG A 204 -33.61 -3.33 -4.74
N VAL A 205 -33.60 -3.18 -3.41
CA VAL A 205 -33.72 -1.90 -2.74
C VAL A 205 -32.36 -1.45 -2.24
N LYS A 206 -32.01 -0.19 -2.54
CA LYS A 206 -30.76 0.42 -2.08
C LYS A 206 -30.97 1.02 -0.68
N HIS A 207 -30.18 0.58 0.27
CA HIS A 207 -30.19 1.08 1.66
C HIS A 207 -28.94 1.91 1.91
N ASN A 208 -29.12 3.07 2.54
CA ASN A 208 -28.01 3.86 3.09
C ASN A 208 -27.52 3.20 4.37
N ILE A 209 -26.21 3.05 4.52
CA ILE A 209 -25.56 2.46 5.71
C ILE A 209 -24.50 3.37 6.33
N LEU A 210 -24.51 4.67 6.00
CA LEU A 210 -23.52 5.62 6.50
C LEU A 210 -23.53 5.70 8.03
N ASP A 211 -24.72 5.71 8.66
CA ASP A 211 -24.83 5.74 10.13
C ASP A 211 -24.23 4.48 10.76
N ILE A 212 -24.41 3.32 10.12
CA ILE A 212 -23.83 2.05 10.59
C ILE A 212 -22.31 2.09 10.38
N ARG A 213 -21.85 2.63 9.24
CA ARG A 213 -20.40 2.78 8.97
C ARG A 213 -19.74 3.70 9.99
N GLU A 214 -20.35 4.85 10.27
CA GLU A 214 -19.87 5.77 11.31
C GLU A 214 -19.76 5.07 12.67
N LYS A 215 -20.82 4.36 13.08
CA LYS A 215 -20.83 3.60 14.33
C LYS A 215 -19.67 2.61 14.41
N VAL A 216 -19.45 1.77 13.38
CA VAL A 216 -18.41 0.75 13.42
C VAL A 216 -17.01 1.35 13.28
N LEU A 217 -16.83 2.48 12.60
CA LEU A 217 -15.57 3.22 12.56
C LEU A 217 -15.22 3.82 13.92
N LYS A 218 -16.20 4.38 14.64
CA LYS A 218 -16.03 4.86 16.02
C LYS A 218 -15.69 3.71 16.98
N MET A 219 -16.34 2.54 16.82
CA MET A 219 -15.99 1.34 17.61
C MET A 219 -14.55 0.90 17.33
N TYR A 220 -14.17 0.78 16.05
CA TYR A 220 -12.81 0.42 15.65
C TYR A 220 -11.77 1.40 16.22
N TYR A 221 -12.04 2.70 16.12
CA TYR A 221 -11.17 3.74 16.68
C TYR A 221 -10.98 3.57 18.18
N ASN A 222 -12.10 3.51 18.92
CA ASN A 222 -12.08 3.49 20.40
C ASN A 222 -11.53 2.18 20.98
N GLU A 223 -11.78 1.04 20.32
CA GLU A 223 -11.41 -0.28 20.84
C GLU A 223 -10.03 -0.74 20.37
N ILE A 224 -9.59 -0.30 19.18
CA ILE A 224 -8.35 -0.78 18.56
C ILE A 224 -7.33 0.34 18.43
N VAL A 225 -7.67 1.46 17.75
CA VAL A 225 -6.67 2.47 17.38
C VAL A 225 -6.24 3.29 18.58
N ALA A 226 -7.18 3.97 19.23
CA ALA A 226 -6.88 4.92 20.31
C ALA A 226 -6.12 4.30 21.50
N PRO A 227 -6.47 3.10 22.01
CA PRO A 227 -5.72 2.51 23.13
C PRO A 227 -4.25 2.23 22.77
N ASN A 228 -3.99 1.81 21.53
CA ASN A 228 -2.62 1.54 21.07
C ASN A 228 -1.82 2.84 20.90
N LEU A 229 -2.42 3.91 20.37
CA LEU A 229 -1.77 5.22 20.24
C LEU A 229 -1.47 5.84 21.60
N ARG A 230 -2.43 5.83 22.53
CA ARG A 230 -2.26 6.35 23.90
C ARG A 230 -1.15 5.63 24.67
N LYS A 231 -0.96 4.35 24.41
CA LYS A 231 0.12 3.57 25.01
C LYS A 231 1.48 3.91 24.42
N ALA A 232 1.55 4.22 23.13
CA ALA A 232 2.80 4.41 22.39
C ALA A 232 3.29 5.86 22.42
N PHE A 233 2.38 6.83 22.36
CA PHE A 233 2.70 8.26 22.35
C PHE A 233 2.64 8.82 23.76
N ILE A 234 3.76 9.33 24.23
CA ILE A 234 3.91 9.91 25.55
C ILE A 234 3.87 11.45 25.49
N ASP A 235 3.65 12.10 26.61
CA ASP A 235 3.54 13.58 26.70
C ASP A 235 4.76 14.28 26.08
N ASP A 236 5.96 13.74 26.25
CA ASP A 236 7.18 14.29 25.67
C ASP A 236 7.17 14.30 24.12
N ASP A 237 6.45 13.38 23.48
CA ASP A 237 6.26 13.36 22.02
C ASP A 237 5.36 14.51 21.58
N PHE A 238 4.28 14.77 22.31
CA PHE A 238 3.37 15.87 22.02
C PHE A 238 4.03 17.25 22.24
N ASN A 239 4.99 17.34 23.15
CA ASN A 239 5.80 18.55 23.30
C ASN A 239 6.74 18.82 22.11
N LYS A 240 7.08 17.79 21.33
CA LYS A 240 8.05 17.86 20.23
C LYS A 240 7.43 17.83 18.85
N CYS A 241 6.17 17.41 18.73
CA CYS A 241 5.44 17.28 17.49
C CYS A 241 4.20 18.15 17.49
N THR A 242 4.05 18.99 16.47
CA THR A 242 2.89 19.87 16.31
C THR A 242 1.89 19.36 15.27
N LYS A 243 2.23 18.29 14.55
CA LYS A 243 1.43 17.76 13.45
C LYS A 243 1.28 16.24 13.56
N MET A 244 0.13 15.75 13.11
CA MET A 244 -0.15 14.35 12.90
C MET A 244 -0.61 14.16 11.45
N TYR A 245 0.02 13.25 10.72
CA TYR A 245 -0.35 12.91 9.35
C TYR A 245 -1.05 11.55 9.33
N LEU A 246 -2.27 11.54 8.76
CA LEU A 246 -3.03 10.33 8.50
C LEU A 246 -2.82 9.93 7.05
N VAL A 247 -2.39 8.69 6.82
CA VAL A 247 -2.10 8.10 5.52
C VAL A 247 -2.79 6.74 5.38
N GLY A 248 -2.74 6.12 4.19
CA GLY A 248 -3.43 4.87 3.91
C GLY A 248 -4.90 5.05 3.56
N GLY A 249 -5.53 4.02 2.99
CA GLY A 249 -6.91 4.08 2.50
C GLY A 249 -7.95 4.39 3.59
N GLY A 250 -7.67 4.10 4.85
CA GLY A 250 -8.54 4.43 5.98
C GLY A 250 -8.68 5.93 6.24
N ALA A 251 -7.69 6.73 5.82
CA ALA A 251 -7.76 8.20 5.92
C ALA A 251 -8.74 8.84 4.92
N LEU A 252 -9.31 8.06 3.99
CA LEU A 252 -10.38 8.50 3.09
C LEU A 252 -11.77 8.51 3.75
N TYR A 253 -11.91 7.94 4.97
CA TYR A 253 -13.18 7.97 5.70
C TYR A 253 -13.22 9.17 6.65
N PRO A 254 -14.06 10.20 6.33
CA PRO A 254 -14.17 11.40 7.17
C PRO A 254 -14.52 11.07 8.62
N GLU A 255 -15.39 10.08 8.83
CA GLU A 255 -15.85 9.66 10.15
C GLU A 255 -14.68 9.14 11.03
N LEU A 256 -13.69 8.49 10.41
CA LEU A 256 -12.50 8.06 11.13
C LEU A 256 -11.54 9.21 11.38
N VAL A 257 -11.35 10.09 10.39
CA VAL A 257 -10.53 11.30 10.54
C VAL A 257 -11.05 12.21 11.65
N ASP A 258 -12.37 12.32 11.76
CA ASP A 258 -13.01 13.15 12.80
C ASP A 258 -12.75 12.57 14.20
N CYS A 259 -12.67 11.25 14.38
CA CYS A 259 -12.26 10.66 15.66
C CYS A 259 -10.84 11.10 16.07
N PHE A 260 -9.90 11.16 15.12
CA PHE A 260 -8.56 11.68 15.40
C PHE A 260 -8.55 13.18 15.74
N LYS A 261 -9.36 13.97 15.05
CA LYS A 261 -9.50 15.41 15.34
C LYS A 261 -10.14 15.66 16.69
N GLU A 262 -11.17 14.88 17.05
CA GLU A 262 -11.83 14.98 18.35
C GLU A 262 -10.87 14.66 19.50
N GLU A 263 -9.96 13.69 19.33
CA GLU A 263 -9.02 13.29 20.39
C GLU A 263 -7.75 14.15 20.43
N PHE A 264 -7.17 14.46 19.28
CA PHE A 264 -5.84 15.09 19.21
C PHE A 264 -5.85 16.53 18.70
N GLY A 265 -6.98 17.01 18.16
CA GLY A 265 -7.04 18.29 17.44
C GLY A 265 -6.72 19.53 18.29
N ASP A 266 -6.95 19.47 19.60
CA ASP A 266 -6.58 20.53 20.54
C ASP A 266 -5.08 20.55 20.87
N ILE A 267 -4.36 19.47 20.59
CA ILE A 267 -2.95 19.28 20.95
C ILE A 267 -2.05 19.40 19.72
N VAL A 268 -2.44 18.77 18.61
CA VAL A 268 -1.67 18.73 17.36
C VAL A 268 -2.57 18.97 16.15
N SER A 269 -2.03 19.56 15.09
CA SER A 269 -2.75 19.67 13.82
C SER A 269 -2.88 18.31 13.14
N VAL A 270 -4.11 17.77 13.04
CA VAL A 270 -4.40 16.52 12.35
C VAL A 270 -4.63 16.79 10.87
N ASN A 271 -3.79 16.21 10.03
CA ASN A 271 -3.77 16.43 8.58
C ASN A 271 -3.89 15.09 7.83
N VAL A 272 -4.75 15.05 6.82
CA VAL A 272 -4.78 13.92 5.89
C VAL A 272 -3.78 14.19 4.77
N TYR A 273 -2.94 13.19 4.45
CA TYR A 273 -2.00 13.30 3.33
C TYR A 273 -2.77 13.37 2.00
N PRO A 274 -2.33 14.20 1.02
CA PRO A 274 -2.91 14.17 -0.32
C PRO A 274 -2.77 12.77 -0.94
N GLU A 275 -3.85 12.20 -1.49
CA GLU A 275 -3.87 10.82 -1.98
C GLU A 275 -3.33 9.81 -0.95
N PRO A 276 -3.96 9.70 0.24
CA PRO A 276 -3.37 9.00 1.37
C PRO A 276 -3.15 7.51 1.09
N GLU A 277 -3.93 6.92 0.21
CA GLU A 277 -3.82 5.52 -0.24
C GLU A 277 -2.59 5.24 -1.11
N LYS A 278 -1.97 6.30 -1.67
CA LYS A 278 -0.75 6.19 -2.50
C LYS A 278 0.52 6.60 -1.76
N CYS A 279 0.41 7.00 -0.50
CA CYS A 279 1.53 7.57 0.24
C CYS A 279 2.73 6.62 0.31
N ALA A 280 2.51 5.33 0.56
CA ALA A 280 3.58 4.34 0.63
C ALA A 280 4.30 4.19 -0.72
N SER A 281 3.56 3.96 -1.82
CA SER A 281 4.15 3.80 -3.17
C SER A 281 4.91 5.05 -3.63
N GLN A 282 4.39 6.25 -3.34
CA GLN A 282 5.09 7.50 -3.62
C GLN A 282 6.41 7.60 -2.85
N GLY A 283 6.41 7.22 -1.57
CA GLY A 283 7.61 7.19 -0.77
C GLY A 283 8.62 6.15 -1.22
N TYR A 284 8.16 4.99 -1.67
CA TYR A 284 9.02 3.97 -2.26
C TYR A 284 9.68 4.45 -3.55
N CYS A 285 8.92 5.11 -4.43
CA CYS A 285 9.48 5.71 -5.65
C CYS A 285 10.54 6.77 -5.33
N LEU A 286 10.30 7.64 -4.35
CA LEU A 286 11.27 8.62 -3.89
C LEU A 286 12.52 7.94 -3.32
N ASN A 287 12.36 6.88 -2.51
CA ASN A 287 13.49 6.10 -2.00
C ASN A 287 14.33 5.52 -3.14
N SER A 288 13.68 4.93 -4.15
CA SER A 288 14.36 4.41 -5.35
C SER A 288 15.14 5.51 -6.09
N LYS A 289 14.56 6.72 -6.25
CA LYS A 289 15.23 7.86 -6.87
C LYS A 289 16.45 8.31 -6.09
N ILE A 290 16.35 8.46 -4.77
CA ILE A 290 17.44 8.88 -3.89
C ILE A 290 18.57 7.84 -3.95
N LYS A 291 18.26 6.57 -3.78
CA LYS A 291 19.26 5.49 -3.73
C LYS A 291 19.95 5.26 -5.06
N SER A 292 19.22 5.29 -6.17
CA SER A 292 19.80 5.16 -7.51
C SER A 292 20.73 6.33 -7.86
N SER A 293 20.41 7.54 -7.40
CA SER A 293 21.27 8.72 -7.60
C SER A 293 22.57 8.64 -6.78
N VAL A 294 22.49 8.19 -5.53
CA VAL A 294 23.67 7.97 -4.65
C VAL A 294 24.56 6.86 -5.20
N ALA A 295 23.99 5.77 -5.70
CA ALA A 295 24.76 4.69 -6.34
C ALA A 295 25.57 5.20 -7.54
N ARG A 296 25.00 6.11 -8.34
CA ARG A 296 25.70 6.74 -9.48
C ARG A 296 26.84 7.68 -9.07
N SER A 297 26.68 8.40 -7.95
CA SER A 297 27.69 9.36 -7.47
C SER A 297 28.91 8.69 -6.80
N ASN A 298 28.75 7.47 -6.32
CA ASN A 298 29.78 6.73 -5.59
C ASN A 298 30.60 5.76 -6.48
N ILE A 299 30.54 5.88 -7.82
CA ILE A 299 31.36 5.07 -8.73
C ILE A 299 32.83 5.50 -8.58
N PRO A 300 33.75 4.62 -8.10
CA PRO A 300 35.14 4.94 -8.04
C PRO A 300 35.72 5.15 -9.44
N HIS A 301 36.64 6.14 -9.61
CA HIS A 301 37.23 6.47 -10.90
C HIS A 301 38.14 5.39 -11.49
N ASN A 302 38.36 4.26 -10.81
CA ASN A 302 39.33 3.22 -11.15
C ASN A 302 38.72 1.83 -11.35
N ILE A 303 37.49 1.70 -11.85
CA ILE A 303 36.86 0.40 -12.12
C ILE A 303 37.07 -0.02 -13.58
N GLU A 304 37.33 -1.30 -13.83
CA GLU A 304 37.49 -1.87 -15.18
C GLU A 304 36.20 -1.77 -16.02
N ALA A 305 36.33 -1.73 -17.34
CA ALA A 305 35.27 -1.34 -18.27
C ALA A 305 34.01 -2.24 -18.25
N GLU A 306 34.09 -3.48 -17.75
CA GLU A 306 32.96 -4.39 -17.63
C GLU A 306 32.08 -4.11 -16.39
N GLU A 307 32.68 -3.74 -15.27
CA GLU A 307 31.93 -3.32 -14.08
C GLU A 307 31.24 -1.97 -14.26
N ILE A 308 31.83 -1.09 -15.09
CA ILE A 308 31.22 0.21 -15.45
C ILE A 308 29.91 0.04 -16.24
N LYS A 309 29.72 -1.05 -16.98
CA LYS A 309 28.46 -1.33 -17.72
C LYS A 309 27.27 -1.52 -16.79
N ILE A 310 27.46 -2.19 -15.65
CA ILE A 310 26.41 -2.44 -14.65
C ILE A 310 25.88 -1.14 -14.03
N PHE A 311 26.74 -0.11 -13.90
CA PHE A 311 26.36 1.18 -13.31
C PHE A 311 25.92 2.25 -14.35
N ARG A 312 26.05 1.98 -15.65
CA ARG A 312 25.75 2.93 -16.73
C ARG A 312 24.36 2.77 -17.35
N ASN A 313 23.67 1.65 -17.08
CA ASN A 313 22.31 1.51 -17.61
C ASN A 313 21.40 2.55 -16.97
N PRO A 314 20.59 3.25 -17.76
CA PRO A 314 19.56 4.13 -17.22
C PRO A 314 18.66 3.30 -16.31
N GLN A 315 18.43 3.78 -15.08
CA GLN A 315 17.58 3.10 -14.10
C GLN A 315 16.26 3.85 -13.98
N LEU A 316 15.17 3.12 -14.15
CA LEU A 316 13.83 3.59 -13.86
C LEU A 316 13.56 3.38 -12.36
N ALA A 317 13.34 4.46 -11.63
CA ALA A 317 12.99 4.39 -10.21
C ALA A 317 11.50 4.10 -10.06
N VAL A 318 11.17 3.03 -9.35
CA VAL A 318 9.80 2.55 -9.15
C VAL A 318 9.52 2.30 -7.69
N GLY A 319 8.31 2.66 -7.26
CA GLY A 319 7.73 2.28 -5.98
C GLY A 319 6.51 1.39 -6.21
N ILE A 320 6.47 0.21 -5.61
CA ILE A 320 5.31 -0.69 -5.64
C ILE A 320 4.86 -0.94 -4.21
N ASP A 321 3.60 -0.62 -3.95
CA ASP A 321 2.91 -0.98 -2.72
C ASP A 321 1.91 -2.09 -3.01
N ILE A 322 2.20 -3.31 -2.56
CA ILE A 322 1.33 -4.47 -2.66
C ILE A 322 0.52 -4.55 -1.37
N GLY A 323 -0.48 -3.70 -1.27
CA GLY A 323 -1.37 -3.65 -0.11
C GLY A 323 -2.44 -4.74 -0.13
N ASN A 324 -3.03 -5.00 1.04
CA ASN A 324 -4.07 -6.02 1.21
C ASN A 324 -5.39 -5.73 0.46
N ALA A 325 -5.65 -4.50 0.10
CA ALA A 325 -6.87 -4.11 -0.62
C ALA A 325 -6.58 -3.58 -2.03
N ASN A 326 -5.47 -2.88 -2.20
CA ASN A 326 -5.08 -2.25 -3.46
C ASN A 326 -3.57 -2.42 -3.67
N THR A 327 -3.17 -2.44 -4.94
CA THR A 327 -1.76 -2.37 -5.33
C THR A 327 -1.53 -1.04 -6.05
N CYS A 328 -0.54 -0.28 -5.61
CA CYS A 328 -0.19 1.02 -6.17
C CYS A 328 1.23 0.98 -6.77
N VAL A 329 1.37 1.52 -7.98
CA VAL A 329 2.65 1.68 -8.69
C VAL A 329 2.90 3.16 -8.92
N THR A 330 4.10 3.63 -8.58
CA THR A 330 4.52 5.03 -8.76
C THR A 330 5.88 5.10 -9.46
#